data_7ffa72a29fe5cda27b12518a03abdfee
#
_entry.id   7ffa72a29fe5cda27b12518a03abdfee
#
_cell.length_a   1.000
_cell.length_b   1.000
_cell.length_c   1.000
_cell.angle_alpha   90.00
_cell.angle_beta   90.00
_cell.angle_gamma   90.00
#
_symmetry.space_group_name_H-M   'P 1'
#
loop_
_entity.id
_entity.type
_entity.pdbx_description
1 polymer ?
#
loop_
_entity_poly.entity_id
_entity_poly.type
_entity_poly.pdbx_seq_one_letter_code
_entity_poly.pdbx_strand_id
1 'polypeptide(L)'
;MRRLCAMLLLLCLFILPVSAEITAPQVPEAGRKLMPDQTESFSDGLRHILKELLPILRPELDQGLLTGAGLVAVCLLLSLVSADGAPVGRTVELVGAVSIAALLLGNAHTMIRMAADTVTEMSEYEKLLLPAVTAAMAAQGGINSATALYAGSALFNTVLSALLGNLLLPVQYLYLAAATAGAALGNDTLKSLKNLLKGMILWCMKTLLSLFTAYLGITGVVSGSADAAVVKAAKTTISTLIPIVGGILSDASEAVLVGAGMLRSAVGIYGILAILAVFLGPFSRIGVQFLILKGAGALCGLFGGKSATGLIDDFGDVMRMLLAMTGGMCLLLLVSSVCFLKGVG
;
A
#
# COMPACT_ATOMS: atom_id res chain seq x y z
N MET A 1 -52.41 0.28 36.75
CA MET A 1 -51.83 1.55 36.28
C MET A 1 -50.30 1.54 36.19
N ARG A 2 -49.54 1.18 37.23
CA ARG A 2 -48.06 1.19 37.19
C ARG A 2 -47.42 0.31 36.05
N ARG A 3 -47.98 -0.89 35.78
CA ARG A 3 -47.47 -1.78 34.71
C ARG A 3 -47.80 -1.27 33.30
N LEU A 4 -48.93 -0.57 33.14
CA LEU A 4 -49.32 0.02 31.86
C LEU A 4 -48.46 1.26 31.56
N CYS A 5 -48.12 2.11 32.53
CA CYS A 5 -47.18 3.20 32.39
C CYS A 5 -45.77 2.74 32.09
N ALA A 6 -45.28 1.63 32.67
CA ALA A 6 -43.99 1.06 32.40
C ALA A 6 -43.91 0.49 30.97
N MET A 7 -44.96 -0.18 30.48
CA MET A 7 -45.04 -0.64 29.09
C MET A 7 -45.12 0.51 28.09
N LEU A 8 -45.85 1.57 28.37
CA LEU A 8 -45.91 2.78 27.55
C LEU A 8 -44.55 3.51 27.50
N LEU A 9 -43.84 3.58 28.62
CA LEU A 9 -42.52 4.16 28.72
C LEU A 9 -41.47 3.32 27.94
N LEU A 10 -41.57 2.01 28.03
CA LEU A 10 -40.74 1.10 27.20
C LEU A 10 -41.08 1.22 25.72
N LEU A 11 -42.35 1.35 25.34
CA LEU A 11 -42.77 1.57 23.97
C LEU A 11 -42.33 2.95 23.44
N CYS A 12 -42.41 4.00 24.26
CA CYS A 12 -41.88 5.34 23.89
C CYS A 12 -40.37 5.35 23.74
N LEU A 13 -39.61 4.55 24.52
CA LEU A 13 -38.15 4.40 24.35
C LEU A 13 -37.79 3.69 23.03
N PHE A 14 -38.67 2.82 22.54
CA PHE A 14 -38.50 2.14 21.24
C PHE A 14 -38.93 2.98 20.02
N ILE A 15 -39.75 4.04 20.26
CA ILE A 15 -40.29 4.92 19.19
C ILE A 15 -39.46 6.19 19.03
N LEU A 16 -38.52 6.50 19.95
CA LEU A 16 -37.55 7.56 19.71
C LEU A 16 -36.71 7.14 18.49
N PRO A 17 -36.84 7.83 17.35
CA PRO A 17 -35.89 7.59 16.25
C PRO A 17 -34.53 7.99 16.80
N VAL A 18 -33.72 7.01 17.15
CA VAL A 18 -32.27 7.19 17.28
C VAL A 18 -31.82 7.51 15.86
N SER A 19 -31.94 8.77 15.48
CA SER A 19 -31.19 9.32 14.34
C SER A 19 -29.73 9.32 14.79
N ALA A 20 -29.12 8.14 14.86
CA ALA A 20 -27.70 8.01 14.96
C ALA A 20 -27.17 8.58 13.63
N GLU A 21 -26.77 9.83 13.66
CA GLU A 21 -26.05 10.45 12.59
C GLU A 21 -24.76 9.62 12.44
N ILE A 22 -24.74 8.75 11.41
CA ILE A 22 -23.59 7.90 11.12
C ILE A 22 -22.50 8.83 10.60
N THR A 23 -21.70 9.35 11.50
CA THR A 23 -20.55 10.19 11.17
C THR A 23 -19.39 9.29 10.71
N ALA A 24 -18.72 9.71 9.63
CA ALA A 24 -17.52 9.04 9.18
C ALA A 24 -16.43 9.10 10.28
N PRO A 25 -15.64 8.03 10.48
CA PRO A 25 -14.58 8.03 11.47
C PRO A 25 -13.51 9.06 11.13
N GLN A 26 -12.81 9.55 12.17
CA GLN A 26 -11.74 10.52 11.99
C GLN A 26 -10.60 9.93 11.17
N VAL A 27 -10.08 10.74 10.24
CA VAL A 27 -8.94 10.35 9.39
C VAL A 27 -7.68 10.23 10.23
N PRO A 28 -6.87 9.16 10.06
CA PRO A 28 -5.55 9.02 10.67
C PRO A 28 -4.62 10.20 10.37
N GLU A 29 -3.60 10.41 11.21
CA GLU A 29 -2.71 11.57 11.11
C GLU A 29 -1.99 11.67 9.76
N ALA A 30 -1.57 10.55 9.17
CA ALA A 30 -0.91 10.51 7.87
C ALA A 30 -1.80 11.08 6.75
N GLY A 31 -3.12 10.85 6.80
CA GLY A 31 -4.07 11.33 5.81
C GLY A 31 -4.63 12.72 6.09
N ARG A 32 -4.55 13.19 7.33
CA ARG A 32 -5.23 14.42 7.76
C ARG A 32 -4.81 15.67 6.96
N LYS A 33 -3.53 15.77 6.60
CA LYS A 33 -3.00 16.91 5.82
C LYS A 33 -3.46 16.91 4.35
N LEU A 34 -3.83 15.75 3.83
CA LEU A 34 -4.26 15.57 2.44
C LEU A 34 -5.78 15.59 2.31
N MET A 35 -6.51 15.40 3.41
CA MET A 35 -7.96 15.33 3.41
C MET A 35 -8.57 16.74 3.34
N PRO A 36 -9.55 17.00 2.45
CA PRO A 36 -10.29 18.27 2.44
C PRO A 36 -11.20 18.37 3.66
N ASP A 37 -11.36 19.56 4.21
CA ASP A 37 -12.25 19.83 5.37
C ASP A 37 -13.71 19.54 5.05
N GLN A 38 -14.14 19.86 3.83
CA GLN A 38 -15.48 19.56 3.31
C GLN A 38 -15.37 19.18 1.84
N THR A 39 -16.12 18.18 1.42
CA THR A 39 -16.23 17.81 0.00
C THR A 39 -17.62 17.25 -0.28
N GLU A 40 -18.27 17.79 -1.31
CA GLU A 40 -19.57 17.31 -1.80
C GLU A 40 -19.40 16.29 -2.93
N SER A 41 -18.20 16.28 -3.53
CA SER A 41 -17.90 15.44 -4.69
C SER A 41 -16.60 14.66 -4.48
N PHE A 42 -16.62 13.38 -4.85
CA PHE A 42 -15.43 12.54 -4.86
C PHE A 42 -14.32 13.11 -5.76
N SER A 43 -14.68 13.64 -6.94
CA SER A 43 -13.71 14.19 -7.89
C SER A 43 -12.97 15.41 -7.34
N ASP A 44 -13.66 16.27 -6.59
CA ASP A 44 -13.07 17.47 -6.00
C ASP A 44 -12.18 17.12 -4.82
N GLY A 45 -12.61 16.15 -3.98
CA GLY A 45 -11.79 15.61 -2.91
C GLY A 45 -10.50 14.97 -3.45
N LEU A 46 -10.59 14.16 -4.51
CA LEU A 46 -9.42 13.56 -5.14
C LEU A 46 -8.46 14.59 -5.74
N ARG A 47 -9.01 15.61 -6.41
CA ARG A 47 -8.19 16.73 -6.93
C ARG A 47 -7.46 17.48 -5.82
N HIS A 48 -8.14 17.71 -4.70
CA HIS A 48 -7.53 18.34 -3.52
C HIS A 48 -6.36 17.50 -3.02
N ILE A 49 -6.57 16.19 -2.79
CA ILE A 49 -5.54 15.26 -2.33
C ILE A 49 -4.32 15.27 -3.28
N LEU A 50 -4.54 15.19 -4.59
CA LEU A 50 -3.46 15.20 -5.58
C LEU A 50 -2.71 16.55 -5.60
N LYS A 51 -3.40 17.66 -5.40
CA LYS A 51 -2.77 18.99 -5.33
C LYS A 51 -1.90 19.13 -4.09
N GLU A 52 -2.39 18.69 -2.93
CA GLU A 52 -1.65 18.74 -1.66
C GLU A 52 -0.50 17.72 -1.61
N LEU A 53 -0.53 16.68 -2.43
CA LEU A 53 0.54 15.70 -2.53
C LEU A 53 1.81 16.28 -3.16
N LEU A 54 1.70 17.18 -4.16
CA LEU A 54 2.83 17.72 -4.89
C LEU A 54 3.86 18.45 -4.00
N PRO A 55 3.46 19.32 -3.05
CA PRO A 55 4.41 19.94 -2.11
C PRO A 55 5.14 18.93 -1.23
N ILE A 56 4.48 17.82 -0.88
CA ILE A 56 5.06 16.75 -0.05
C ILE A 56 6.13 15.99 -0.82
N LEU A 57 5.98 15.84 -2.13
CA LEU A 57 6.92 15.08 -2.97
C LEU A 57 8.17 15.85 -3.36
N ARG A 58 8.13 17.17 -3.41
CA ARG A 58 9.28 18.00 -3.81
C ARG A 58 10.54 17.71 -2.97
N PRO A 59 10.53 17.78 -1.63
CA PRO A 59 11.71 17.51 -0.81
C PRO A 59 12.20 16.05 -0.97
N GLU A 60 11.30 15.10 -1.20
CA GLU A 60 11.67 13.70 -1.45
C GLU A 60 12.36 13.54 -2.81
N LEU A 61 11.92 14.27 -3.84
CA LEU A 61 12.58 14.31 -5.14
C LEU A 61 13.99 14.90 -5.02
N ASP A 62 14.13 16.04 -4.33
CA ASP A 62 15.42 16.71 -4.18
C ASP A 62 16.43 15.82 -3.43
N GLN A 63 16.04 15.25 -2.31
CA GLN A 63 16.87 14.31 -1.54
C GLN A 63 17.18 13.03 -2.32
N GLY A 64 16.18 12.50 -2.98
CA GLY A 64 16.33 11.30 -3.79
C GLY A 64 17.27 11.51 -4.98
N LEU A 65 17.17 12.63 -5.70
CA LEU A 65 18.06 12.97 -6.80
C LEU A 65 19.50 13.15 -6.30
N LEU A 66 19.71 13.77 -5.12
CA LEU A 66 21.02 13.87 -4.50
C LEU A 66 21.61 12.51 -4.18
N THR A 67 20.80 11.61 -3.60
CA THR A 67 21.18 10.22 -3.33
C THR A 67 21.53 9.49 -4.64
N GLY A 68 20.69 9.62 -5.68
CA GLY A 68 20.93 9.05 -7.00
C GLY A 68 22.23 9.54 -7.64
N ALA A 69 22.51 10.84 -7.56
CA ALA A 69 23.76 11.43 -8.03
C ALA A 69 24.97 10.88 -7.25
N GLY A 70 24.85 10.72 -5.93
CA GLY A 70 25.88 10.08 -5.10
C GLY A 70 26.17 8.64 -5.51
N LEU A 71 25.13 7.85 -5.81
CA LEU A 71 25.28 6.47 -6.31
C LEU A 71 26.01 6.44 -7.64
N VAL A 72 25.64 7.29 -8.58
CA VAL A 72 26.31 7.40 -9.89
C VAL A 72 27.77 7.81 -9.71
N ALA A 73 28.07 8.76 -8.83
CA ALA A 73 29.43 9.19 -8.52
C ALA A 73 30.28 8.04 -7.97
N VAL A 74 29.75 7.25 -7.02
CA VAL A 74 30.42 6.05 -6.49
C VAL A 74 30.66 5.04 -7.59
N CYS A 75 29.68 4.77 -8.46
CA CYS A 75 29.83 3.84 -9.58
C CYS A 75 30.90 4.31 -10.59
N LEU A 76 30.96 5.61 -10.89
CA LEU A 76 31.99 6.20 -11.73
C LEU A 76 33.40 6.03 -11.14
N LEU A 77 33.56 6.34 -9.85
CA LEU A 77 34.84 6.18 -9.16
C LEU A 77 35.31 4.71 -9.18
N LEU A 78 34.39 3.76 -8.93
CA LEU A 78 34.69 2.34 -8.98
C LEU A 78 35.09 1.90 -10.39
N SER A 79 34.44 2.44 -11.43
CA SER A 79 34.78 2.16 -12.83
C SER A 79 36.17 2.67 -13.19
N LEU A 80 36.55 3.87 -12.77
CA LEU A 80 37.88 4.44 -13.01
C LEU A 80 38.99 3.59 -12.33
N VAL A 81 38.78 3.21 -11.06
CA VAL A 81 39.75 2.36 -10.33
C VAL A 81 39.88 0.97 -10.98
N SER A 82 38.80 0.43 -11.54
CA SER A 82 38.81 -0.88 -12.21
C SER A 82 39.44 -0.85 -13.58
N ALA A 83 39.56 0.32 -14.24
CA ALA A 83 40.12 0.48 -15.56
C ALA A 83 41.67 0.29 -15.62
N ASP A 84 42.34 0.52 -14.49
CA ASP A 84 43.83 0.45 -14.43
C ASP A 84 44.43 -0.97 -14.39
N GLY A 85 43.59 -2.03 -14.58
CA GLY A 85 44.08 -3.41 -14.75
C GLY A 85 44.77 -4.02 -13.52
N ALA A 86 44.70 -3.37 -12.34
CA ALA A 86 45.30 -3.86 -11.13
C ALA A 86 44.54 -5.09 -10.57
N PRO A 87 45.22 -6.07 -9.90
CA PRO A 87 44.58 -7.26 -9.33
C PRO A 87 43.70 -6.94 -8.07
N VAL A 88 43.12 -5.76 -8.03
CA VAL A 88 42.38 -5.17 -6.89
C VAL A 88 40.87 -5.49 -6.94
N GLY A 89 40.41 -6.29 -7.91
CA GLY A 89 39.03 -6.45 -8.27
C GLY A 89 38.09 -6.75 -7.09
N ARG A 90 38.46 -7.70 -6.22
CA ARG A 90 37.58 -8.07 -5.07
C ARG A 90 37.50 -7.02 -3.98
N THR A 91 38.58 -6.31 -3.70
CA THR A 91 38.62 -5.23 -2.69
C THR A 91 37.82 -4.03 -3.16
N VAL A 92 37.90 -3.67 -4.44
CA VAL A 92 37.11 -2.59 -5.05
C VAL A 92 35.62 -2.91 -5.03
N GLU A 93 35.23 -4.15 -5.36
CA GLU A 93 33.83 -4.59 -5.28
C GLU A 93 33.31 -4.52 -3.84
N LEU A 94 34.08 -4.94 -2.84
CA LEU A 94 33.71 -4.85 -1.42
C LEU A 94 33.53 -3.41 -0.98
N VAL A 95 34.49 -2.54 -1.28
CA VAL A 95 34.41 -1.10 -0.93
C VAL A 95 33.22 -0.46 -1.62
N GLY A 96 32.96 -0.79 -2.88
CA GLY A 96 31.82 -0.31 -3.63
C GLY A 96 30.48 -0.74 -3.01
N ALA A 97 30.34 -2.02 -2.69
CA ALA A 97 29.14 -2.54 -2.06
C ALA A 97 28.89 -1.89 -0.69
N VAL A 98 29.91 -1.72 0.13
CA VAL A 98 29.80 -1.06 1.43
C VAL A 98 29.45 0.42 1.28
N SER A 99 30.04 1.13 0.33
CA SER A 99 29.74 2.55 0.06
C SER A 99 28.30 2.75 -0.39
N ILE A 100 27.81 1.92 -1.31
CA ILE A 100 26.42 1.95 -1.78
C ILE A 100 25.45 1.59 -0.65
N ALA A 101 25.78 0.55 0.13
CA ALA A 101 24.97 0.19 1.30
C ALA A 101 24.89 1.32 2.32
N ALA A 102 26.01 2.00 2.62
CA ALA A 102 26.05 3.12 3.55
C ALA A 102 25.16 4.29 3.10
N LEU A 103 25.10 4.57 1.80
CA LEU A 103 24.23 5.60 1.23
C LEU A 103 22.75 5.23 1.28
N LEU A 104 22.41 3.95 1.15
CA LEU A 104 21.03 3.50 0.95
C LEU A 104 20.34 2.95 2.19
N LEU A 105 21.09 2.38 3.15
CA LEU A 105 20.50 1.70 4.32
C LEU A 105 19.62 2.61 5.18
N GLY A 106 20.05 3.84 5.43
CA GLY A 106 19.26 4.81 6.20
C GLY A 106 17.92 5.13 5.53
N ASN A 107 17.95 5.35 4.22
CA ASN A 107 16.75 5.63 3.44
C ASN A 107 15.84 4.39 3.34
N ALA A 108 16.39 3.22 3.08
CA ALA A 108 15.62 1.97 3.06
C ALA A 108 14.94 1.70 4.40
N HIS A 109 15.64 1.91 5.53
CA HIS A 109 15.05 1.78 6.86
C HIS A 109 13.87 2.74 7.05
N THR A 110 14.02 4.00 6.66
CA THR A 110 12.95 5.01 6.73
C THR A 110 11.74 4.59 5.90
N MET A 111 11.94 4.09 4.69
CA MET A 111 10.86 3.65 3.80
C MET A 111 10.16 2.38 4.33
N ILE A 112 10.90 1.41 4.87
CA ILE A 112 10.32 0.20 5.49
C ILE A 112 9.47 0.60 6.70
N ARG A 113 9.96 1.51 7.54
CA ARG A 113 9.22 1.99 8.70
C ARG A 113 7.97 2.75 8.29
N MET A 114 8.07 3.65 7.32
CA MET A 114 6.92 4.37 6.75
C MET A 114 5.85 3.41 6.22
N ALA A 115 6.24 2.34 5.52
CA ALA A 115 5.31 1.32 5.04
C ALA A 115 4.64 0.57 6.22
N ALA A 116 5.39 0.25 7.29
CA ALA A 116 4.85 -0.37 8.50
C ALA A 116 3.81 0.52 9.18
N ASP A 117 4.14 1.79 9.37
CA ASP A 117 3.24 2.78 9.98
C ASP A 117 1.97 2.94 9.13
N THR A 118 2.11 3.03 7.80
CA THR A 118 0.98 3.12 6.86
C THR A 118 0.05 1.91 6.97
N VAL A 119 0.59 0.69 7.00
CA VAL A 119 -0.20 -0.54 7.15
C VAL A 119 -0.96 -0.54 8.48
N THR A 120 -0.32 -0.09 9.56
CA THR A 120 -0.93 0.00 10.88
C THR A 120 -2.06 1.04 10.89
N GLU A 121 -1.81 2.24 10.41
CA GLU A 121 -2.83 3.30 10.34
C GLU A 121 -4.03 2.90 9.45
N MET A 122 -3.77 2.26 8.32
CA MET A 122 -4.84 1.76 7.44
C MET A 122 -5.66 0.67 8.14
N SER A 123 -5.02 -0.25 8.86
CA SER A 123 -5.70 -1.30 9.63
C SER A 123 -6.54 -0.72 10.76
N GLU A 124 -6.05 0.28 11.47
CA GLU A 124 -6.79 0.97 12.52
C GLU A 124 -7.98 1.74 11.96
N TYR A 125 -7.79 2.44 10.84
CA TYR A 125 -8.87 3.15 10.18
C TYR A 125 -9.98 2.19 9.72
N GLU A 126 -9.63 1.04 9.17
CA GLU A 126 -10.62 0.04 8.76
C GLU A 126 -11.46 -0.45 9.95
N LYS A 127 -10.85 -0.71 11.11
CA LYS A 127 -11.58 -1.12 12.33
C LYS A 127 -12.64 -0.09 12.76
N LEU A 128 -12.43 1.17 12.43
CA LEU A 128 -13.40 2.25 12.69
C LEU A 128 -14.42 2.39 11.55
N LEU A 129 -13.98 2.23 10.31
CA LEU A 129 -14.81 2.41 9.13
C LEU A 129 -15.80 1.26 8.93
N LEU A 130 -15.35 0.01 9.09
CA LEU A 130 -16.17 -1.18 8.84
C LEU A 130 -17.48 -1.20 9.63
N PRO A 131 -17.52 -0.91 10.96
CA PRO A 131 -18.79 -0.85 11.69
C PRO A 131 -19.73 0.22 11.16
N ALA A 132 -19.21 1.40 10.79
CA ALA A 132 -20.01 2.52 10.29
C ALA A 132 -20.68 2.17 8.94
N VAL A 133 -19.93 1.62 7.98
CA VAL A 133 -20.47 1.22 6.67
C VAL A 133 -21.39 0.01 6.79
N THR A 134 -21.10 -0.92 7.71
CA THR A 134 -21.96 -2.07 8.00
C THR A 134 -23.30 -1.65 8.56
N ALA A 135 -23.30 -0.71 9.51
CA ALA A 135 -24.53 -0.14 10.07
C ALA A 135 -25.36 0.58 8.99
N ALA A 136 -24.71 1.35 8.12
CA ALA A 136 -25.37 2.03 7.00
C ALA A 136 -26.01 1.03 6.03
N MET A 137 -25.35 -0.07 5.70
CA MET A 137 -25.86 -1.14 4.85
C MET A 137 -27.01 -1.90 5.52
N ALA A 138 -26.90 -2.22 6.80
CA ALA A 138 -27.93 -2.91 7.56
C ALA A 138 -29.21 -2.07 7.68
N ALA A 139 -29.09 -0.75 7.88
CA ALA A 139 -30.21 0.19 7.94
C ALA A 139 -31.02 0.25 6.62
N GLN A 140 -30.42 -0.13 5.50
CA GLN A 140 -31.06 -0.18 4.18
C GLN A 140 -31.61 -1.58 3.84
N GLY A 141 -31.62 -2.50 4.80
CA GLY A 141 -32.25 -3.83 4.68
C GLY A 141 -31.27 -4.97 4.34
N GLY A 142 -30.01 -4.69 4.08
CA GLY A 142 -28.98 -5.68 3.72
C GLY A 142 -28.29 -6.36 4.91
N ILE A 143 -29.01 -6.71 5.97
CA ILE A 143 -28.43 -7.18 7.25
C ILE A 143 -27.52 -8.43 7.06
N ASN A 144 -27.96 -9.43 6.32
CA ASN A 144 -27.21 -10.68 6.13
C ASN A 144 -25.92 -10.44 5.32
N SER A 145 -26.04 -9.67 4.23
CA SER A 145 -24.90 -9.30 3.39
C SER A 145 -23.90 -8.42 4.13
N ALA A 146 -24.40 -7.43 4.90
CA ALA A 146 -23.57 -6.56 5.74
C ALA A 146 -22.75 -7.36 6.74
N THR A 147 -23.37 -8.31 7.45
CA THR A 147 -22.68 -9.16 8.44
C THR A 147 -21.63 -10.05 7.81
N ALA A 148 -21.93 -10.68 6.67
CA ALA A 148 -20.97 -11.53 5.96
C ALA A 148 -19.77 -10.74 5.47
N LEU A 149 -20.00 -9.58 4.82
CA LEU A 149 -18.94 -8.69 4.36
C LEU A 149 -18.08 -8.17 5.51
N TYR A 150 -18.69 -7.76 6.62
CA TYR A 150 -17.96 -7.31 7.79
C TYR A 150 -17.02 -8.40 8.32
N ALA A 151 -17.55 -9.60 8.56
CA ALA A 151 -16.75 -10.70 9.10
C ALA A 151 -15.58 -11.06 8.19
N GLY A 152 -15.81 -11.15 6.88
CA GLY A 152 -14.76 -11.46 5.92
C GLY A 152 -13.73 -10.36 5.78
N SER A 153 -14.15 -9.11 5.62
CA SER A 153 -13.23 -7.98 5.51
C SER A 153 -12.37 -7.82 6.77
N ALA A 154 -12.97 -7.90 7.94
CA ALA A 154 -12.25 -7.84 9.22
C ALA A 154 -11.24 -8.99 9.38
N LEU A 155 -11.60 -10.21 8.95
CA LEU A 155 -10.70 -11.35 8.97
C LEU A 155 -9.51 -11.13 8.02
N PHE A 156 -9.78 -10.77 6.75
CA PHE A 156 -8.72 -10.53 5.78
C PHE A 156 -7.80 -9.37 6.17
N ASN A 157 -8.36 -8.27 6.71
CA ASN A 157 -7.55 -7.16 7.23
C ASN A 157 -6.65 -7.61 8.37
N THR A 158 -7.21 -8.36 9.34
CA THR A 158 -6.43 -8.87 10.48
C THR A 158 -5.28 -9.76 10.02
N VAL A 159 -5.56 -10.70 9.11
CA VAL A 159 -4.54 -11.61 8.56
C VAL A 159 -3.50 -10.84 7.75
N LEU A 160 -3.93 -9.92 6.88
CA LEU A 160 -3.01 -9.12 6.06
C LEU A 160 -2.12 -8.22 6.92
N SER A 161 -2.70 -7.48 7.86
CA SER A 161 -1.94 -6.61 8.76
C SER A 161 -0.93 -7.39 9.61
N ALA A 162 -1.33 -8.55 10.17
CA ALA A 162 -0.43 -9.41 10.92
C ALA A 162 0.69 -9.98 10.03
N LEU A 163 0.36 -10.44 8.82
CA LEU A 163 1.34 -10.95 7.87
C LEU A 163 2.35 -9.87 7.46
N LEU A 164 1.87 -8.66 7.13
CA LEU A 164 2.71 -7.53 6.73
C LEU A 164 3.62 -7.10 7.90
N GLY A 165 3.05 -6.80 9.06
CA GLY A 165 3.79 -6.26 10.20
C GLY A 165 4.74 -7.27 10.84
N ASN A 166 4.27 -8.49 11.10
CA ASN A 166 5.02 -9.47 11.90
C ASN A 166 5.92 -10.39 11.08
N LEU A 167 5.67 -10.54 9.78
CA LEU A 167 6.43 -11.46 8.95
C LEU A 167 7.14 -10.75 7.79
N LEU A 168 6.40 -10.09 6.90
CA LEU A 168 6.98 -9.64 5.65
C LEU A 168 7.93 -8.43 5.82
N LEU A 169 7.62 -7.48 6.71
CA LEU A 169 8.52 -6.36 6.99
C LEU A 169 9.84 -6.80 7.62
N PRO A 170 9.89 -7.67 8.66
CA PRO A 170 11.15 -8.23 9.14
C PRO A 170 11.93 -8.99 8.07
N VAL A 171 11.25 -9.75 7.20
CA VAL A 171 11.90 -10.48 6.10
C VAL A 171 12.57 -9.54 5.11
N GLN A 172 12.07 -8.31 4.93
CA GLN A 172 12.74 -7.32 4.08
C GLN A 172 14.10 -6.86 4.64
N TYR A 173 14.24 -6.76 5.96
CA TYR A 173 15.56 -6.50 6.57
C TYR A 173 16.53 -7.65 6.34
N LEU A 174 16.04 -8.91 6.44
CA LEU A 174 16.87 -10.08 6.12
C LEU A 174 17.24 -10.10 4.62
N TYR A 175 16.33 -9.71 3.74
CA TYR A 175 16.62 -9.56 2.31
C TYR A 175 17.72 -8.53 2.06
N LEU A 176 17.65 -7.34 2.67
CA LEU A 176 18.67 -6.29 2.55
C LEU A 176 20.02 -6.75 3.09
N ALA A 177 20.04 -7.44 4.23
CA ALA A 177 21.27 -8.01 4.81
C ALA A 177 21.89 -9.04 3.87
N ALA A 178 21.09 -9.97 3.32
CA ALA A 178 21.56 -10.96 2.35
C ALA A 178 22.03 -10.32 1.03
N ALA A 179 21.35 -9.28 0.55
CA ALA A 179 21.74 -8.53 -0.65
C ALA A 179 23.09 -7.82 -0.46
N THR A 180 23.24 -7.08 0.64
CA THR A 180 24.45 -6.33 0.96
C THR A 180 25.64 -7.26 1.19
N ALA A 181 25.46 -8.31 2.01
CA ALA A 181 26.51 -9.30 2.25
C ALA A 181 26.86 -10.10 0.99
N GLY A 182 25.86 -10.45 0.16
CA GLY A 182 26.06 -11.13 -1.10
C GLY A 182 26.83 -10.32 -2.13
N ALA A 183 26.58 -9.00 -2.19
CA ALA A 183 27.30 -8.08 -3.06
C ALA A 183 28.75 -7.86 -2.56
N ALA A 184 28.94 -7.72 -1.25
CA ALA A 184 30.28 -7.52 -0.65
C ALA A 184 31.16 -8.76 -0.74
N LEU A 185 30.59 -9.96 -0.47
CA LEU A 185 31.37 -11.21 -0.38
C LEU A 185 31.44 -11.98 -1.71
N GLY A 186 30.60 -11.64 -2.68
CA GLY A 186 30.48 -12.38 -3.94
C GLY A 186 29.94 -13.80 -3.76
N ASN A 187 29.15 -14.06 -2.71
CA ASN A 187 28.72 -15.40 -2.31
C ASN A 187 27.39 -15.79 -2.95
N ASP A 188 27.38 -16.87 -3.74
CA ASP A 188 26.19 -17.34 -4.44
C ASP A 188 25.11 -17.92 -3.53
N THR A 189 25.49 -18.44 -2.35
CA THR A 189 24.51 -18.89 -1.34
C THR A 189 23.67 -17.72 -0.83
N LEU A 190 24.28 -16.56 -0.58
CA LEU A 190 23.59 -15.34 -0.16
C LEU A 190 22.69 -14.80 -1.29
N LYS A 191 23.11 -14.91 -2.54
CA LYS A 191 22.26 -14.58 -3.69
C LYS A 191 21.02 -15.48 -3.77
N SER A 192 21.20 -16.78 -3.53
CA SER A 192 20.09 -17.75 -3.51
C SER A 192 19.13 -17.48 -2.35
N LEU A 193 19.66 -17.19 -1.16
CA LEU A 193 18.85 -16.79 0.00
C LEU A 193 18.02 -15.53 -0.28
N LYS A 194 18.64 -14.50 -0.83
CA LYS A 194 17.98 -13.26 -1.24
C LYS A 194 16.81 -13.53 -2.19
N ASN A 195 17.03 -14.36 -3.24
CA ASN A 195 15.99 -14.69 -4.21
C ASN A 195 14.84 -15.50 -3.59
N LEU A 196 15.12 -16.38 -2.64
CA LEU A 196 14.13 -17.11 -1.89
C LEU A 196 13.27 -16.16 -1.04
N LEU A 197 13.89 -15.25 -0.29
CA LEU A 197 13.18 -14.27 0.54
C LEU A 197 12.27 -13.37 -0.30
N LYS A 198 12.77 -12.86 -1.44
CA LYS A 198 11.98 -12.10 -2.41
C LYS A 198 10.79 -12.91 -2.94
N GLY A 199 11.04 -14.15 -3.35
CA GLY A 199 10.00 -15.06 -3.83
C GLY A 199 8.91 -15.30 -2.78
N MET A 200 9.31 -15.50 -1.51
CA MET A 200 8.40 -15.71 -0.39
C MET A 200 7.49 -14.50 -0.17
N ILE A 201 8.05 -13.27 -0.13
CA ILE A 201 7.26 -12.04 0.05
C ILE A 201 6.21 -11.91 -1.06
N LEU A 202 6.63 -12.02 -2.32
CA LEU A 202 5.74 -11.87 -3.47
C LEU A 202 4.68 -12.98 -3.53
N TRP A 203 5.05 -14.21 -3.21
CA TRP A 203 4.12 -15.34 -3.15
C TRP A 203 3.05 -15.15 -2.08
N CYS A 204 3.44 -14.76 -0.85
CA CYS A 204 2.51 -14.48 0.24
C CYS A 204 1.50 -13.38 -0.15
N MET A 205 1.97 -12.27 -0.70
CA MET A 205 1.11 -11.17 -1.13
C MET A 205 0.12 -11.60 -2.21
N LYS A 206 0.62 -12.30 -3.24
CA LYS A 206 -0.22 -12.79 -4.34
C LYS A 206 -1.28 -13.77 -3.84
N THR A 207 -0.92 -14.70 -2.98
CA THR A 207 -1.84 -15.71 -2.43
C THR A 207 -2.94 -15.04 -1.62
N LEU A 208 -2.59 -14.10 -0.73
CA LEU A 208 -3.57 -13.43 0.12
C LEU A 208 -4.57 -12.60 -0.69
N LEU A 209 -4.08 -11.81 -1.66
CA LEU A 209 -4.96 -11.03 -2.55
C LEU A 209 -5.85 -11.93 -3.41
N SER A 210 -5.32 -13.07 -3.87
CA SER A 210 -6.13 -14.06 -4.63
C SER A 210 -7.24 -14.66 -3.78
N LEU A 211 -6.94 -15.02 -2.52
CA LEU A 211 -7.93 -15.54 -1.59
C LEU A 211 -9.02 -14.51 -1.27
N PHE A 212 -8.64 -13.26 -1.06
CA PHE A 212 -9.60 -12.17 -0.84
C PHE A 212 -10.51 -11.97 -2.05
N THR A 213 -9.96 -11.96 -3.26
CA THR A 213 -10.75 -11.84 -4.50
C THR A 213 -11.70 -13.02 -4.68
N ALA A 214 -11.24 -14.25 -4.38
CA ALA A 214 -12.09 -15.43 -4.43
C ALA A 214 -13.23 -15.36 -3.41
N TYR A 215 -12.95 -14.89 -2.19
CA TYR A 215 -13.94 -14.67 -1.15
C TYR A 215 -15.04 -13.71 -1.61
N LEU A 216 -14.67 -12.56 -2.19
CA LEU A 216 -15.64 -11.59 -2.72
C LEU A 216 -16.49 -12.19 -3.84
N GLY A 217 -15.91 -13.04 -4.68
CA GLY A 217 -16.63 -13.76 -5.74
C GLY A 217 -17.69 -14.74 -5.20
N ILE A 218 -17.35 -15.46 -4.11
CA ILE A 218 -18.25 -16.45 -3.48
C ILE A 218 -19.40 -15.76 -2.72
N THR A 219 -19.14 -14.65 -2.06
CA THR A 219 -20.17 -13.93 -1.28
C THR A 219 -21.25 -13.28 -2.13
N GLY A 220 -21.15 -13.38 -3.48
CA GLY A 220 -22.16 -12.86 -4.41
C GLY A 220 -22.23 -11.33 -4.46
N VAL A 221 -21.33 -10.63 -3.77
CA VAL A 221 -21.24 -9.17 -3.77
C VAL A 221 -20.86 -8.65 -5.16
N VAL A 222 -20.33 -9.54 -5.99
CA VAL A 222 -19.79 -9.26 -7.32
C VAL A 222 -20.76 -9.82 -8.39
N SER A 223 -21.97 -9.27 -8.51
CA SER A 223 -23.00 -9.82 -9.42
C SER A 223 -23.63 -8.84 -10.42
N GLY A 224 -22.93 -7.80 -10.85
CA GLY A 224 -23.43 -6.86 -11.86
C GLY A 224 -22.36 -6.42 -12.87
N SER A 225 -22.73 -5.66 -13.90
CA SER A 225 -21.80 -5.22 -14.97
C SER A 225 -20.65 -4.33 -14.46
N ALA A 226 -20.88 -3.62 -13.35
CA ALA A 226 -19.81 -2.88 -12.66
C ALA A 226 -18.87 -3.82 -11.87
N ASP A 227 -19.31 -5.02 -11.55
CA ASP A 227 -18.58 -6.02 -10.80
C ASP A 227 -17.45 -6.65 -11.63
N ALA A 228 -17.65 -6.74 -12.96
CA ALA A 228 -16.60 -7.18 -13.87
C ALA A 228 -15.37 -6.25 -13.82
N ALA A 229 -15.55 -4.94 -13.57
CA ALA A 229 -14.46 -3.99 -13.43
C ALA A 229 -13.69 -4.21 -12.13
N VAL A 230 -14.38 -4.47 -11.00
CA VAL A 230 -13.74 -4.75 -9.69
C VAL A 230 -12.98 -6.08 -9.74
N VAL A 231 -13.57 -7.13 -10.32
CA VAL A 231 -12.88 -8.42 -10.52
C VAL A 231 -11.71 -8.29 -11.48
N LYS A 232 -11.89 -7.50 -12.55
CA LYS A 232 -10.81 -7.22 -13.50
C LYS A 232 -9.68 -6.44 -12.84
N ALA A 233 -9.99 -5.39 -12.06
CA ALA A 233 -9.01 -4.65 -11.28
C ALA A 233 -8.26 -5.55 -10.29
N ALA A 234 -8.97 -6.39 -9.53
CA ALA A 234 -8.35 -7.35 -8.63
C ALA A 234 -7.49 -8.39 -9.36
N LYS A 235 -7.96 -8.95 -10.48
CA LYS A 235 -7.18 -9.86 -11.33
C LYS A 235 -5.95 -9.18 -11.94
N THR A 236 -6.11 -7.96 -12.44
CA THR A 236 -5.03 -7.17 -13.02
C THR A 236 -3.99 -6.84 -11.96
N THR A 237 -4.43 -6.49 -10.73
CA THR A 237 -3.52 -6.27 -9.59
C THR A 237 -2.72 -7.51 -9.25
N ILE A 238 -3.34 -8.68 -9.24
CA ILE A 238 -2.66 -9.96 -9.00
C ILE A 238 -1.63 -10.26 -10.11
N SER A 239 -1.95 -9.95 -11.36
CA SER A 239 -1.05 -10.14 -12.50
C SER A 239 0.04 -9.06 -12.58
N THR A 240 -0.22 -7.85 -12.07
CA THR A 240 0.62 -6.66 -12.20
C THR A 240 1.52 -6.41 -10.98
N LEU A 241 1.36 -7.16 -9.88
CA LEU A 241 2.34 -7.18 -8.78
C LEU A 241 3.76 -7.56 -9.25
N ILE A 242 3.92 -7.95 -10.48
CA ILE A 242 5.19 -8.38 -11.06
C ILE A 242 5.80 -7.37 -12.05
N PRO A 243 5.08 -6.53 -12.82
CA PRO A 243 5.71 -5.35 -13.40
C PRO A 243 4.86 -4.10 -13.27
N ILE A 244 5.45 -3.03 -12.81
CA ILE A 244 5.09 -1.64 -13.06
C ILE A 244 3.99 -1.05 -12.15
N VAL A 245 4.44 -0.12 -11.30
CA VAL A 245 3.69 0.78 -10.42
C VAL A 245 2.53 1.53 -11.11
N GLY A 246 2.60 1.74 -12.44
CA GLY A 246 1.60 2.47 -13.20
C GLY A 246 0.24 1.75 -13.32
N GLY A 247 0.24 0.42 -13.38
CA GLY A 247 -1.00 -0.37 -13.47
C GLY A 247 -1.82 -0.30 -12.19
N ILE A 248 -1.18 -0.42 -11.02
CA ILE A 248 -1.87 -0.41 -9.72
C ILE A 248 -2.62 0.92 -9.49
N LEU A 249 -1.99 2.04 -9.82
CA LEU A 249 -2.60 3.35 -9.64
C LEU A 249 -3.74 3.61 -10.64
N SER A 250 -3.59 3.14 -11.89
CA SER A 250 -4.63 3.24 -12.92
C SER A 250 -5.85 2.38 -12.57
N ASP A 251 -5.63 1.12 -12.20
CA ASP A 251 -6.69 0.16 -11.89
C ASP A 251 -7.41 0.50 -10.57
N ALA A 252 -6.68 0.98 -9.55
CA ALA A 252 -7.28 1.50 -8.33
C ALA A 252 -8.12 2.77 -8.62
N SER A 253 -7.64 3.66 -9.46
CA SER A 253 -8.37 4.86 -9.86
C SER A 253 -9.63 4.53 -10.65
N GLU A 254 -9.58 3.54 -11.56
CA GLU A 254 -10.73 3.08 -12.33
C GLU A 254 -11.77 2.39 -11.44
N ALA A 255 -11.35 1.49 -10.54
CA ALA A 255 -12.25 0.84 -9.58
C ALA A 255 -12.93 1.85 -8.64
N VAL A 256 -12.18 2.86 -8.19
CA VAL A 256 -12.69 3.95 -7.33
C VAL A 256 -13.62 4.88 -8.12
N LEU A 257 -13.30 5.26 -9.36
CA LEU A 257 -14.16 6.11 -10.20
C LEU A 257 -15.47 5.44 -10.54
N VAL A 258 -15.45 4.14 -10.89
CA VAL A 258 -16.66 3.36 -11.15
C VAL A 258 -17.50 3.20 -9.88
N GLY A 259 -16.88 2.98 -8.72
CA GLY A 259 -17.53 2.93 -7.41
C GLY A 259 -18.07 4.29 -6.97
N ALA A 260 -17.37 5.39 -7.24
CA ALA A 260 -17.77 6.74 -6.83
C ALA A 260 -19.10 7.21 -7.45
N GLY A 261 -19.41 6.78 -8.66
CA GLY A 261 -20.71 7.07 -9.31
C GLY A 261 -21.91 6.45 -8.59
N MET A 262 -21.69 5.48 -7.70
CA MET A 262 -22.70 4.79 -6.90
C MET A 262 -22.76 5.26 -5.45
N LEU A 263 -21.83 6.13 -5.03
CA LEU A 263 -21.74 6.65 -3.66
C LEU A 263 -22.82 7.70 -3.41
N ARG A 264 -23.96 7.29 -2.88
CA ARG A 264 -25.03 8.20 -2.49
C ARG A 264 -24.95 8.68 -1.03
N SER A 265 -24.01 8.18 -0.25
CA SER A 265 -23.84 8.58 1.17
C SER A 265 -22.54 9.36 1.37
N ALA A 266 -22.64 10.49 2.10
CA ALA A 266 -21.48 11.31 2.47
C ALA A 266 -20.40 10.48 3.21
N VAL A 267 -20.81 9.51 4.04
CA VAL A 267 -19.90 8.60 4.78
C VAL A 267 -19.07 7.75 3.84
N GLY A 268 -19.65 7.26 2.73
CA GLY A 268 -18.94 6.43 1.76
C GLY A 268 -17.88 7.22 1.00
N ILE A 269 -18.22 8.41 0.48
CA ILE A 269 -17.27 9.29 -0.22
C ILE A 269 -16.13 9.67 0.71
N TYR A 270 -16.44 10.12 1.92
CA TYR A 270 -15.45 10.51 2.91
C TYR A 270 -14.54 9.33 3.29
N GLY A 271 -15.10 8.15 3.52
CA GLY A 271 -14.34 6.94 3.87
C GLY A 271 -13.32 6.55 2.79
N ILE A 272 -13.71 6.56 1.52
CA ILE A 272 -12.80 6.25 0.41
C ILE A 272 -11.72 7.32 0.25
N LEU A 273 -12.09 8.61 0.34
CA LEU A 273 -11.11 9.69 0.28
C LEU A 273 -10.12 9.63 1.44
N ALA A 274 -10.57 9.25 2.64
CA ALA A 274 -9.69 9.05 3.78
C ALA A 274 -8.70 7.90 3.57
N ILE A 275 -9.14 6.75 3.04
CA ILE A 275 -8.24 5.66 2.67
C ILE A 275 -7.17 6.14 1.67
N LEU A 276 -7.59 6.86 0.62
CA LEU A 276 -6.67 7.42 -0.37
C LEU A 276 -5.72 8.45 0.23
N ALA A 277 -6.19 9.32 1.11
CA ALA A 277 -5.36 10.33 1.77
C ALA A 277 -4.27 9.70 2.65
N VAL A 278 -4.61 8.64 3.42
CA VAL A 278 -3.62 7.90 4.22
C VAL A 278 -2.60 7.19 3.33
N PHE A 279 -3.05 6.61 2.23
CA PHE A 279 -2.22 5.80 1.35
C PHE A 279 -1.31 6.60 0.42
N LEU A 280 -1.84 7.66 -0.25
CA LEU A 280 -1.14 8.32 -1.36
C LEU A 280 0.16 9.01 -0.95
N GLY A 281 0.24 9.58 0.25
CA GLY A 281 1.45 10.22 0.75
C GLY A 281 2.63 9.23 0.81
N PRO A 282 2.56 8.19 1.67
CA PRO A 282 3.61 7.17 1.80
C PRO A 282 3.89 6.42 0.49
N PHE A 283 2.84 6.03 -0.24
CA PHE A 283 2.98 5.31 -1.51
C PHE A 283 3.77 6.12 -2.55
N SER A 284 3.48 7.41 -2.67
CA SER A 284 4.17 8.26 -3.64
C SER A 284 5.63 8.51 -3.25
N ARG A 285 5.94 8.65 -1.95
CA ARG A 285 7.33 8.78 -1.46
C ARG A 285 8.15 7.53 -1.78
N ILE A 286 7.62 6.35 -1.46
CA ILE A 286 8.26 5.06 -1.80
C ILE A 286 8.40 4.93 -3.33
N GLY A 287 7.37 5.35 -4.08
CA GLY A 287 7.36 5.35 -5.55
C GLY A 287 8.45 6.23 -6.16
N VAL A 288 8.61 7.45 -5.66
CA VAL A 288 9.70 8.36 -6.07
C VAL A 288 11.05 7.72 -5.82
N GLN A 289 11.25 7.15 -4.63
CA GLN A 289 12.50 6.49 -4.28
C GLN A 289 12.78 5.27 -5.17
N PHE A 290 11.76 4.48 -5.49
CA PHE A 290 11.87 3.38 -6.45
C PHE A 290 12.34 3.86 -7.83
N LEU A 291 11.74 4.94 -8.36
CA LEU A 291 12.09 5.48 -9.68
C LEU A 291 13.52 6.02 -9.70
N ILE A 292 13.94 6.71 -8.64
CA ILE A 292 15.30 7.23 -8.51
C ILE A 292 16.32 6.09 -8.48
N LEU A 293 16.08 5.05 -7.70
CA LEU A 293 16.96 3.88 -7.65
C LEU A 293 17.04 3.15 -8.99
N LYS A 294 15.91 3.02 -9.70
CA LYS A 294 15.89 2.45 -11.05
C LYS A 294 16.66 3.29 -12.06
N GLY A 295 16.50 4.61 -12.01
CA GLY A 295 17.28 5.54 -12.84
C GLY A 295 18.78 5.48 -12.54
N ALA A 296 19.15 5.55 -11.25
CA ALA A 296 20.54 5.44 -10.81
C ALA A 296 21.15 4.08 -11.20
N GLY A 297 20.43 2.96 -11.01
CA GLY A 297 20.87 1.63 -11.42
C GLY A 297 21.10 1.52 -12.92
N ALA A 298 20.20 2.09 -13.73
CA ALA A 298 20.36 2.12 -15.19
C ALA A 298 21.61 2.92 -15.61
N LEU A 299 21.84 4.09 -14.99
CA LEU A 299 23.04 4.90 -15.25
C LEU A 299 24.31 4.18 -14.80
N CYS A 300 24.33 3.59 -13.60
CA CYS A 300 25.47 2.82 -13.09
C CYS A 300 25.79 1.62 -13.98
N GLY A 301 24.76 0.99 -14.57
CA GLY A 301 24.92 -0.12 -15.50
C GLY A 301 25.74 0.22 -16.76
N LEU A 302 25.75 1.48 -17.19
CA LEU A 302 26.55 1.98 -18.32
C LEU A 302 28.06 1.94 -18.02
N PHE A 303 28.44 2.01 -16.74
CA PHE A 303 29.84 2.05 -16.31
C PHE A 303 30.42 0.67 -15.94
N GLY A 304 29.64 -0.40 -16.09
CA GLY A 304 30.13 -1.79 -16.05
C GLY A 304 30.25 -2.44 -14.65
N GLY A 305 29.88 -1.76 -13.59
CA GLY A 305 29.96 -2.29 -12.21
C GLY A 305 28.81 -3.25 -11.86
N LYS A 306 28.87 -4.53 -12.30
CA LYS A 306 27.77 -5.51 -12.11
C LYS A 306 27.35 -5.71 -10.65
N SER A 307 28.33 -5.75 -9.72
CA SER A 307 28.06 -5.94 -8.29
C SER A 307 27.36 -4.71 -7.69
N ALA A 308 27.85 -3.52 -8.00
CA ALA A 308 27.31 -2.23 -7.56
C ALA A 308 25.89 -2.01 -8.10
N THR A 309 25.70 -2.19 -9.40
CA THR A 309 24.39 -2.06 -10.05
C THR A 309 23.39 -3.08 -9.50
N GLY A 310 23.83 -4.33 -9.28
CA GLY A 310 23.01 -5.38 -8.70
C GLY A 310 22.52 -5.01 -7.29
N LEU A 311 23.37 -4.40 -6.48
CA LEU A 311 22.98 -3.95 -5.13
C LEU A 311 21.98 -2.78 -5.18
N ILE A 312 22.16 -1.80 -6.06
CA ILE A 312 21.18 -0.72 -6.27
C ILE A 312 19.82 -1.29 -6.71
N ASP A 313 19.83 -2.27 -7.60
CA ASP A 313 18.61 -2.97 -8.03
C ASP A 313 17.93 -3.72 -6.87
N ASP A 314 18.70 -4.32 -5.96
CA ASP A 314 18.16 -4.99 -4.77
C ASP A 314 17.45 -4.02 -3.83
N PHE A 315 18.00 -2.83 -3.61
CA PHE A 315 17.32 -1.76 -2.86
C PHE A 315 16.07 -1.27 -3.59
N GLY A 316 16.11 -1.17 -4.92
CA GLY A 316 14.93 -0.90 -5.76
C GLY A 316 13.86 -1.99 -5.61
N ASP A 317 14.25 -3.26 -5.50
CA ASP A 317 13.32 -4.37 -5.26
C ASP A 317 12.65 -4.27 -3.89
N VAL A 318 13.34 -3.79 -2.83
CA VAL A 318 12.71 -3.48 -1.55
C VAL A 318 11.62 -2.43 -1.71
N MET A 319 11.92 -1.32 -2.39
CA MET A 319 10.91 -0.28 -2.65
C MET A 319 9.69 -0.85 -3.40
N ARG A 320 9.93 -1.70 -4.40
CA ARG A 320 8.86 -2.38 -5.13
C ARG A 320 8.03 -3.30 -4.25
N MET A 321 8.65 -4.05 -3.33
CA MET A 321 7.93 -4.91 -2.38
C MET A 321 7.11 -4.07 -1.39
N LEU A 322 7.64 -2.94 -0.90
CA LEU A 322 6.91 -2.01 -0.05
C LEU A 322 5.68 -1.41 -0.77
N LEU A 323 5.85 -1.01 -2.04
CA LEU A 323 4.72 -0.54 -2.86
C LEU A 323 3.65 -1.62 -3.03
N ALA A 324 4.05 -2.88 -3.25
CA ALA A 324 3.11 -3.99 -3.34
C ALA A 324 2.37 -4.24 -2.03
N MET A 325 3.04 -4.13 -0.88
CA MET A 325 2.45 -4.31 0.45
C MET A 325 1.45 -3.20 0.78
N THR A 326 1.87 -1.95 0.70
CA THR A 326 1.00 -0.80 0.99
C THR A 326 -0.13 -0.69 -0.02
N GLY A 327 0.16 -0.91 -1.31
CA GLY A 327 -0.85 -0.95 -2.37
C GLY A 327 -1.84 -2.10 -2.21
N GLY A 328 -1.39 -3.29 -1.81
CA GLY A 328 -2.25 -4.43 -1.51
C GLY A 328 -3.22 -4.15 -0.36
N MET A 329 -2.74 -3.52 0.71
CA MET A 329 -3.59 -3.09 1.83
C MET A 329 -4.62 -2.05 1.39
N CYS A 330 -4.20 -1.03 0.65
CA CYS A 330 -5.10 -0.01 0.11
C CYS A 330 -6.19 -0.62 -0.79
N LEU A 331 -5.82 -1.52 -1.71
CA LEU A 331 -6.77 -2.18 -2.59
C LEU A 331 -7.80 -3.02 -1.82
N LEU A 332 -7.35 -3.77 -0.80
CA LEU A 332 -8.25 -4.54 0.05
C LEU A 332 -9.28 -3.62 0.71
N LEU A 333 -8.84 -2.51 1.30
CA LEU A 333 -9.71 -1.53 1.95
C LEU A 333 -10.66 -0.85 0.96
N LEU A 334 -10.17 -0.42 -0.19
CA LEU A 334 -11.00 0.23 -1.21
C LEU A 334 -12.06 -0.71 -1.75
N VAL A 335 -11.67 -1.94 -2.12
CA VAL A 335 -12.61 -2.93 -2.66
C VAL A 335 -13.63 -3.33 -1.59
N SER A 336 -13.19 -3.57 -0.35
CA SER A 336 -14.09 -3.83 0.78
C SER A 336 -15.11 -2.70 0.95
N SER A 337 -14.65 -1.44 1.01
CA SER A 337 -15.51 -0.26 1.18
C SER A 337 -16.52 -0.10 0.03
N VAL A 338 -16.08 -0.29 -1.21
CA VAL A 338 -16.96 -0.23 -2.40
C VAL A 338 -18.02 -1.35 -2.35
N CYS A 339 -17.64 -2.57 -1.93
CA CYS A 339 -18.59 -3.69 -1.80
C CYS A 339 -19.69 -3.40 -0.77
N PHE A 340 -19.34 -2.80 0.37
CA PHE A 340 -20.33 -2.37 1.36
C PHE A 340 -21.30 -1.33 0.80
N LEU A 341 -20.83 -0.40 0.00
CA LEU A 341 -21.65 0.65 -0.59
C LEU A 341 -22.58 0.15 -1.69
N LYS A 342 -22.17 -0.90 -2.44
CA LYS A 342 -23.00 -1.54 -3.47
C LYS A 342 -24.09 -2.42 -2.89
N GLY A 343 -23.84 -3.10 -1.78
CA GLY A 343 -24.86 -3.93 -1.13
C GLY A 343 -26.07 -3.15 -0.62
N VAL A 344 -26.05 -1.84 -0.80
CA VAL A 344 -27.06 -0.85 -0.48
C VAL A 344 -28.00 -0.53 -1.66
N GLY A 345 -27.72 -0.96 -2.85
CA GLY A 345 -28.54 -0.78 -4.07
C GLY A 345 -29.08 -2.11 -4.56
#